data_e11184d226c6c156ed7f2bc053a2893c
#
_entry.id   e11184d226c6c156ed7f2bc053a2893c
#
_cell.length_a   1.000
_cell.length_b   1.000
_cell.length_c   1.000
_cell.angle_alpha   90.00
_cell.angle_beta   90.00
_cell.angle_gamma   90.00
#
_symmetry.space_group_name_H-M   'P 1'
#
loop_
_entity.id
_entity.type
_entity.pdbx_description
1 polymer ?
#
loop_
_entity_poly.entity_id
_entity_poly.type
_entity_poly.pdbx_seq_one_letter_code
_entity_poly.pdbx_strand_id
1 'polypeptide(L)'
;VSPRSLMLTAYSVQGLEYLKSLGYQVQASRIDRARQALLKEFNGELEWLEAANTPYRNQELVAAATVIGANSAIPESALGALWKERGKLSWQGLANLALALAQRKGWEANVESLLESLRNAGEPRGAARVIQGRPGDFWPFQSNALDHCGVLRALGELDHASDAGNRRLALMRGLADLYAGGTQALDTQSSAQCLMTVLGLPEASGLQAPLGIALGAGDAAAKLELGHGQ
;
A
#
# COMPACT_ATOMS: atom_id res chain seq x y z
N VAL A 1 -0.36 1.03 -27.93
CA VAL A 1 -0.25 0.12 -26.76
C VAL A 1 -0.13 1.02 -25.55
N SER A 2 -1.11 0.99 -24.65
CA SER A 2 -1.05 1.77 -23.40
C SER A 2 0.17 1.33 -22.60
N PRO A 3 0.98 2.24 -22.05
CA PRO A 3 2.10 1.83 -21.22
C PRO A 3 1.56 0.98 -20.07
N ARG A 4 2.16 -0.17 -19.85
CA ARG A 4 1.79 -1.06 -18.75
C ARG A 4 2.23 -0.40 -17.45
N SER A 5 1.31 -0.17 -16.52
CA SER A 5 1.63 0.34 -15.20
C SER A 5 2.06 -0.82 -14.30
N LEU A 6 3.31 -0.80 -13.84
CA LEU A 6 3.84 -1.73 -12.84
C LEU A 6 3.00 -1.69 -11.56
N MET A 7 2.59 -0.50 -11.16
CA MET A 7 1.79 -0.30 -9.96
C MET A 7 0.41 -0.93 -10.06
N LEU A 8 -0.34 -0.69 -11.15
CA LEU A 8 -1.66 -1.28 -11.33
C LEU A 8 -1.59 -2.81 -11.38
N THR A 9 -0.54 -3.35 -12.00
CA THR A 9 -0.31 -4.80 -12.02
C THR A 9 0.02 -5.31 -10.61
N ALA A 10 0.87 -4.61 -9.86
CA ALA A 10 1.19 -4.95 -8.48
C ALA A 10 -0.05 -4.96 -7.59
N TYR A 11 -0.89 -3.94 -7.67
CA TYR A 11 -2.13 -3.88 -6.88
C TYR A 11 -3.14 -4.95 -7.28
N SER A 12 -3.22 -5.28 -8.56
CA SER A 12 -4.07 -6.39 -9.01
C SER A 12 -3.62 -7.73 -8.42
N VAL A 13 -2.31 -7.97 -8.35
CA VAL A 13 -1.77 -9.17 -7.70
C VAL A 13 -2.07 -9.18 -6.21
N GLN A 14 -1.86 -8.07 -5.51
CA GLN A 14 -2.22 -7.95 -4.09
C GLN A 14 -3.70 -8.22 -3.84
N GLY A 15 -4.59 -7.67 -4.67
CA GLY A 15 -6.02 -7.92 -4.59
C GLY A 15 -6.39 -9.40 -4.78
N LEU A 16 -5.76 -10.08 -5.75
CA LEU A 16 -5.97 -11.50 -5.98
C LEU A 16 -5.46 -12.36 -4.80
N GLU A 17 -4.34 -12.00 -4.21
CA GLU A 17 -3.79 -12.67 -3.02
C GLU A 17 -4.68 -12.47 -1.81
N TYR A 18 -5.19 -11.26 -1.62
CA TYR A 18 -6.14 -10.96 -0.57
C TYR A 18 -7.43 -11.78 -0.73
N LEU A 19 -8.02 -11.82 -1.92
CA LEU A 19 -9.19 -12.66 -2.19
C LEU A 19 -8.91 -14.13 -1.90
N LYS A 20 -7.72 -14.62 -2.28
CA LYS A 20 -7.30 -15.98 -1.97
C LYS A 20 -7.20 -16.23 -0.47
N SER A 21 -6.68 -15.28 0.32
CA SER A 21 -6.61 -15.39 1.78
C SER A 21 -7.97 -15.42 2.45
N LEU A 22 -9.00 -14.83 1.81
CA LEU A 22 -10.40 -14.89 2.25
C LEU A 22 -11.12 -16.19 1.82
N GLY A 23 -10.43 -17.14 1.19
CA GLY A 23 -10.99 -18.42 0.77
C GLY A 23 -11.63 -18.43 -0.62
N TYR A 24 -11.58 -17.30 -1.36
CA TYR A 24 -12.07 -17.29 -2.73
C TYR A 24 -11.20 -18.13 -3.66
N GLN A 25 -11.83 -18.78 -4.65
CA GLN A 25 -11.12 -19.58 -5.64
C GLN A 25 -10.37 -18.67 -6.63
N VAL A 26 -9.10 -18.44 -6.36
CA VAL A 26 -8.20 -17.73 -7.26
C VAL A 26 -7.18 -18.71 -7.83
N GLN A 27 -7.09 -18.77 -9.17
CA GLN A 27 -6.13 -19.64 -9.83
C GLN A 27 -4.68 -19.18 -9.51
N ALA A 28 -3.92 -20.00 -8.79
CA ALA A 28 -2.54 -19.72 -8.42
C ALA A 28 -1.68 -19.39 -9.66
N SER A 29 -1.87 -20.10 -10.77
CA SER A 29 -1.16 -19.85 -12.03
C SER A 29 -1.38 -18.45 -12.63
N ARG A 30 -2.47 -17.77 -12.29
CA ARG A 30 -2.69 -16.38 -12.71
C ARG A 30 -1.82 -15.42 -11.89
N ILE A 31 -1.75 -15.64 -10.58
CA ILE A 31 -0.88 -14.86 -9.69
C ILE A 31 0.57 -15.04 -10.10
N ASP A 32 1.02 -16.28 -10.31
CA ASP A 32 2.40 -16.57 -10.69
C ASP A 32 2.78 -15.94 -12.03
N ARG A 33 1.90 -16.02 -13.04
CA ARG A 33 2.13 -15.36 -14.33
C ARG A 33 2.19 -13.83 -14.20
N ALA A 34 1.34 -13.25 -13.36
CA ALA A 34 1.36 -11.81 -13.14
C ALA A 34 2.65 -11.37 -12.41
N ARG A 35 3.12 -12.15 -11.42
CA ARG A 35 4.41 -11.90 -10.76
C ARG A 35 5.60 -12.04 -11.71
N GLN A 36 5.58 -13.04 -12.60
CA GLN A 36 6.63 -13.19 -13.62
C GLN A 36 6.63 -12.02 -14.60
N ALA A 37 5.45 -11.56 -15.02
CA ALA A 37 5.34 -10.38 -15.87
C ALA A 37 5.86 -9.12 -15.15
N LEU A 38 5.50 -8.94 -13.87
CA LEU A 38 6.03 -7.84 -13.05
C LEU A 38 7.55 -7.88 -12.95
N LEU A 39 8.12 -9.06 -12.68
CA LEU A 39 9.56 -9.21 -12.56
C LEU A 39 10.28 -8.88 -13.87
N LYS A 40 9.74 -9.32 -15.00
CA LYS A 40 10.30 -9.01 -16.32
C LYS A 40 10.28 -7.51 -16.61
N GLU A 41 9.14 -6.84 -16.32
CA GLU A 41 9.01 -5.40 -16.53
C GLU A 41 9.85 -4.61 -15.52
N PHE A 42 9.90 -5.03 -14.26
CA PHE A 42 10.76 -4.44 -13.24
C PHE A 42 12.24 -4.45 -13.65
N ASN A 43 12.75 -5.59 -14.12
CA ASN A 43 14.15 -5.69 -14.57
C ASN A 43 14.41 -4.83 -15.82
N GLY A 44 13.47 -4.75 -16.75
CA GLY A 44 13.58 -3.85 -17.90
C GLY A 44 13.60 -2.37 -17.52
N GLU A 45 12.85 -1.99 -16.50
CA GLU A 45 12.80 -0.62 -15.99
C GLU A 45 14.06 -0.23 -15.20
N LEU A 46 14.74 -1.22 -14.55
CA LEU A 46 16.01 -0.96 -13.86
C LEU A 46 17.12 -0.50 -14.80
N GLU A 47 17.14 -0.98 -16.05
CA GLU A 47 18.10 -0.53 -17.05
C GLU A 47 17.96 0.97 -17.38
N TRP A 48 16.77 1.54 -17.13
CA TRP A 48 16.47 2.95 -17.36
C TRP A 48 16.53 3.81 -16.08
N LEU A 49 16.64 3.21 -14.90
CA LEU A 49 16.60 3.90 -13.61
C LEU A 49 17.71 4.93 -13.47
N GLU A 50 18.88 4.65 -14.01
CA GLU A 50 20.02 5.58 -14.02
C GLU A 50 19.83 6.72 -15.02
N ALA A 51 19.12 6.49 -16.13
CA ALA A 51 18.93 7.47 -17.20
C ALA A 51 17.73 8.39 -17.03
N ALA A 52 16.68 7.94 -16.34
CA ALA A 52 15.41 8.68 -16.20
C ALA A 52 14.83 8.54 -14.77
N ASN A 53 15.64 8.89 -13.78
CA ASN A 53 15.25 8.86 -12.36
C ASN A 53 14.12 9.86 -12.07
N THR A 54 12.87 9.46 -12.32
CA THR A 54 11.69 10.25 -12.00
C THR A 54 11.02 9.73 -10.73
N PRO A 55 10.53 10.59 -9.83
CA PRO A 55 9.82 10.16 -8.63
C PRO A 55 8.67 9.17 -8.92
N TYR A 56 7.95 9.37 -10.00
CA TYR A 56 6.88 8.50 -10.49
C TYR A 56 7.37 7.05 -10.68
N ARG A 57 8.48 6.86 -11.37
CA ARG A 57 9.02 5.54 -11.69
C ARG A 57 9.48 4.80 -10.45
N ASN A 58 10.07 5.50 -9.50
CA ASN A 58 10.47 4.93 -8.22
C ASN A 58 9.26 4.42 -7.43
N GLN A 59 8.12 5.12 -7.44
CA GLN A 59 6.87 4.67 -6.82
C GLN A 59 6.38 3.35 -7.43
N GLU A 60 6.37 3.24 -8.75
CA GLU A 60 5.98 2.01 -9.43
C GLU A 60 6.91 0.84 -9.12
N LEU A 61 8.21 1.09 -9.09
CA LEU A 61 9.22 0.06 -8.81
C LEU A 61 9.12 -0.46 -7.37
N VAL A 62 8.92 0.42 -6.36
CA VAL A 62 8.76 -0.05 -4.99
C VAL A 62 7.45 -0.83 -4.79
N ALA A 63 6.36 -0.42 -5.48
CA ALA A 63 5.11 -1.18 -5.46
C ALA A 63 5.28 -2.58 -6.08
N ALA A 64 5.96 -2.67 -7.21
CA ALA A 64 6.28 -3.95 -7.85
C ALA A 64 7.18 -4.82 -6.97
N ALA A 65 8.24 -4.23 -6.38
CA ALA A 65 9.17 -4.94 -5.50
C ALA A 65 8.47 -5.58 -4.29
N THR A 66 7.44 -4.91 -3.73
CA THR A 66 6.64 -5.41 -2.61
C THR A 66 5.91 -6.71 -2.98
N VAL A 67 5.39 -6.81 -4.20
CA VAL A 67 4.61 -7.95 -4.69
C VAL A 67 5.50 -9.08 -5.21
N ILE A 68 6.60 -8.75 -5.87
CA ILE A 68 7.61 -9.72 -6.28
C ILE A 68 8.20 -10.39 -5.02
N GLY A 69 8.29 -9.64 -3.94
CA GLY A 69 8.55 -10.12 -2.60
C GLY A 69 9.93 -10.74 -2.43
N ALA A 70 9.99 -11.83 -1.65
CA ALA A 70 11.23 -12.56 -1.35
C ALA A 70 11.87 -13.24 -2.56
N ASN A 71 11.36 -13.01 -3.77
CA ASN A 71 11.96 -13.60 -4.97
C ASN A 71 13.41 -13.11 -5.13
N SER A 72 14.33 -14.04 -5.10
CA SER A 72 15.78 -13.79 -5.24
C SER A 72 16.18 -13.16 -6.58
N ALA A 73 15.26 -13.09 -7.54
CA ALA A 73 15.49 -12.49 -8.85
C ALA A 73 15.54 -10.94 -8.85
N ILE A 74 15.17 -10.27 -7.75
CA ILE A 74 15.42 -8.83 -7.61
C ILE A 74 16.89 -8.65 -7.15
N PRO A 75 17.73 -7.96 -7.92
CA PRO A 75 19.11 -7.71 -7.52
C PRO A 75 19.21 -6.80 -6.29
N GLU A 76 20.15 -7.07 -5.39
CA GLU A 76 20.44 -6.20 -4.23
C GLU A 76 20.79 -4.76 -4.65
N SER A 77 21.48 -4.60 -5.79
CA SER A 77 21.79 -3.29 -6.35
C SER A 77 20.55 -2.47 -6.68
N ALA A 78 19.47 -3.13 -7.13
CA ALA A 78 18.19 -2.48 -7.42
C ALA A 78 17.53 -1.96 -6.14
N LEU A 79 17.49 -2.79 -5.09
CA LEU A 79 16.98 -2.35 -3.77
C LEU A 79 17.83 -1.22 -3.19
N GLY A 80 19.16 -1.29 -3.36
CA GLY A 80 20.08 -0.23 -2.97
C GLY A 80 19.84 1.08 -3.72
N ALA A 81 19.51 1.02 -5.02
CA ALA A 81 19.14 2.20 -5.81
C ALA A 81 17.82 2.82 -5.31
N LEU A 82 16.79 2.00 -5.07
CA LEU A 82 15.52 2.47 -4.51
C LEU A 82 15.69 3.07 -3.11
N TRP A 83 16.54 2.47 -2.29
CA TRP A 83 16.89 3.02 -0.98
C TRP A 83 17.55 4.41 -1.07
N LYS A 84 18.47 4.61 -2.01
CA LYS A 84 19.11 5.92 -2.23
C LYS A 84 18.08 7.00 -2.59
N GLU A 85 17.08 6.63 -3.36
CA GLU A 85 16.04 7.53 -3.85
C GLU A 85 14.84 7.68 -2.90
N ARG A 86 14.86 7.04 -1.72
CA ARG A 86 13.73 7.06 -0.76
C ARG A 86 13.25 8.45 -0.37
N GLY A 87 14.13 9.45 -0.41
CA GLY A 87 13.77 10.84 -0.14
C GLY A 87 12.74 11.43 -1.10
N LYS A 88 12.59 10.83 -2.29
CA LYS A 88 11.66 11.26 -3.36
C LYS A 88 10.37 10.41 -3.36
N LEU A 89 10.23 9.45 -2.47
CA LEU A 89 9.04 8.60 -2.38
C LEU A 89 7.93 9.28 -1.56
N SER A 90 6.67 9.04 -1.94
CA SER A 90 5.52 9.36 -1.12
C SER A 90 5.50 8.54 0.18
N TRP A 91 4.59 8.80 1.08
CA TRP A 91 4.41 7.97 2.27
C TRP A 91 4.04 6.52 1.90
N GLN A 92 3.20 6.34 0.89
CA GLN A 92 2.90 5.01 0.37
C GLN A 92 4.13 4.34 -0.24
N GLY A 93 4.95 5.10 -0.97
CA GLY A 93 6.20 4.58 -1.54
C GLY A 93 7.19 4.15 -0.46
N LEU A 94 7.34 4.93 0.61
CA LEU A 94 8.18 4.55 1.76
C LEU A 94 7.65 3.29 2.46
N ALA A 95 6.33 3.18 2.61
CA ALA A 95 5.68 1.99 3.17
C ALA A 95 5.92 0.75 2.30
N ASN A 96 5.76 0.87 0.99
CA ASN A 96 6.06 -0.21 0.06
C ASN A 96 7.55 -0.59 0.08
N LEU A 97 8.46 0.38 0.18
CA LEU A 97 9.90 0.10 0.31
C LEU A 97 10.19 -0.67 1.59
N ALA A 98 9.61 -0.26 2.73
CA ALA A 98 9.78 -0.97 3.99
C ALA A 98 9.31 -2.44 3.88
N LEU A 99 8.13 -2.67 3.30
CA LEU A 99 7.59 -4.01 3.07
C LEU A 99 8.46 -4.85 2.12
N ALA A 100 9.00 -4.24 1.07
CA ALA A 100 9.89 -4.94 0.12
C ALA A 100 11.22 -5.33 0.78
N LEU A 101 11.81 -4.43 1.57
CA LEU A 101 13.09 -4.67 2.25
C LEU A 101 12.94 -5.67 3.40
N ALA A 102 11.84 -5.63 4.15
CA ALA A 102 11.57 -6.54 5.26
C ALA A 102 11.56 -8.03 4.86
N GLN A 103 11.34 -8.32 3.59
CA GLN A 103 11.39 -9.68 3.05
C GLN A 103 12.82 -10.15 2.75
N ARG A 104 13.84 -9.36 3.03
CA ARG A 104 15.24 -9.60 2.69
C ARG A 104 16.14 -9.54 3.91
N LYS A 105 17.09 -10.46 3.99
CA LYS A 105 18.13 -10.43 5.02
C LYS A 105 19.14 -9.30 4.75
N GLY A 106 19.63 -8.69 5.80
CA GLY A 106 20.65 -7.64 5.72
C GLY A 106 20.10 -6.22 5.56
N TRP A 107 18.77 -6.07 5.54
CA TRP A 107 18.09 -4.78 5.42
C TRP A 107 17.38 -4.34 6.71
N GLU A 108 17.59 -5.05 7.81
CA GLU A 108 16.87 -4.84 9.08
C GLU A 108 17.02 -3.40 9.60
N ALA A 109 18.24 -2.85 9.57
CA ALA A 109 18.49 -1.47 9.98
C ALA A 109 17.81 -0.43 9.08
N ASN A 110 17.72 -0.71 7.78
CA ASN A 110 17.05 0.14 6.81
C ASN A 110 15.53 0.12 7.01
N VAL A 111 14.98 -1.05 7.28
CA VAL A 111 13.55 -1.23 7.60
C VAL A 111 13.20 -0.48 8.88
N GLU A 112 14.00 -0.59 9.93
CA GLU A 112 13.74 0.14 11.18
C GLU A 112 13.80 1.66 10.99
N SER A 113 14.74 2.16 10.18
CA SER A 113 14.79 3.59 9.82
C SER A 113 13.54 4.07 9.07
N LEU A 114 12.98 3.23 8.17
CA LEU A 114 11.71 3.53 7.50
C LEU A 114 10.54 3.46 8.49
N LEU A 115 10.51 2.45 9.36
CA LEU A 115 9.46 2.32 10.38
C LEU A 115 9.45 3.51 11.33
N GLU A 116 10.60 4.00 11.75
CA GLU A 116 10.70 5.23 12.55
C GLU A 116 10.05 6.42 11.82
N SER A 117 10.35 6.58 10.53
CA SER A 117 9.74 7.61 9.70
C SER A 117 8.23 7.44 9.58
N LEU A 118 7.75 6.21 9.36
CA LEU A 118 6.33 5.89 9.21
C LEU A 118 5.56 6.04 10.54
N ARG A 119 6.17 5.69 11.69
CA ARG A 119 5.59 5.93 13.03
C ARG A 119 5.36 7.40 13.31
N ASN A 120 6.19 8.26 12.74
CA ASN A 120 6.11 9.71 12.88
C ASN A 120 5.33 10.40 11.74
N ALA A 121 4.81 9.64 10.77
CA ALA A 121 4.06 10.17 9.65
C ALA A 121 2.75 10.83 10.10
N GLY A 122 2.43 11.97 9.49
CA GLY A 122 1.18 12.70 9.70
C GLY A 122 1.18 13.60 10.93
N GLU A 123 0.18 14.46 10.98
CA GLU A 123 -0.04 15.44 12.02
C GLU A 123 -1.11 14.98 13.02
N PRO A 124 -0.89 15.16 14.34
CA PRO A 124 -1.90 14.84 15.32
C PRO A 124 -3.07 15.83 15.22
N ARG A 125 -4.31 15.31 15.26
CA ARG A 125 -5.55 16.06 15.32
C ARG A 125 -6.46 15.45 16.39
N GLY A 126 -6.31 15.90 17.64
CA GLY A 126 -6.96 15.28 18.77
C GLY A 126 -6.55 13.81 18.94
N ALA A 127 -7.52 12.89 18.88
CA ALA A 127 -7.27 11.45 18.95
C ALA A 127 -6.95 10.82 17.58
N ALA A 128 -7.01 11.59 16.50
CA ALA A 128 -6.68 11.17 15.16
C ALA A 128 -5.25 11.61 14.77
N ARG A 129 -4.70 10.94 13.75
CA ARG A 129 -3.48 11.37 13.08
C ARG A 129 -3.73 11.38 11.58
N VAL A 130 -3.51 12.52 10.93
CA VAL A 130 -3.82 12.73 9.52
C VAL A 130 -2.53 12.85 8.73
N ILE A 131 -2.35 11.96 7.75
CA ILE A 131 -1.24 12.02 6.81
C ILE A 131 -1.64 12.95 5.65
N GLN A 132 -0.77 13.90 5.37
CA GLN A 132 -0.83 14.74 4.17
C GLN A 132 0.32 14.32 3.25
N GLY A 133 0.12 14.53 1.94
CA GLY A 133 1.16 14.26 0.96
C GLY A 133 2.46 14.99 1.29
N ARG A 134 3.58 14.41 0.92
CA ARG A 134 4.89 15.04 1.10
C ARG A 134 5.06 16.18 0.09
N PRO A 135 5.75 17.28 0.44
CA PRO A 135 6.07 18.33 -0.52
C PRO A 135 6.80 17.76 -1.74
N GLY A 136 6.33 18.11 -2.94
CA GLY A 136 6.89 17.62 -4.20
C GLY A 136 6.27 16.31 -4.71
N ASP A 137 5.31 15.74 -4.01
CA ASP A 137 4.54 14.59 -4.44
C ASP A 137 3.54 15.00 -5.52
N PHE A 138 3.99 15.01 -6.78
CA PHE A 138 3.12 15.23 -7.93
C PHE A 138 2.98 13.94 -8.73
N TRP A 139 2.10 13.07 -8.23
CA TRP A 139 1.80 11.86 -8.96
C TRP A 139 0.30 11.77 -9.28
N PRO A 140 -0.09 11.40 -10.54
CA PRO A 140 -1.49 11.40 -10.97
C PRO A 140 -2.43 10.49 -10.17
N PHE A 141 -1.89 9.44 -9.54
CA PHE A 141 -2.65 8.48 -8.74
C PHE A 141 -2.42 8.60 -7.23
N GLN A 142 -1.74 9.66 -6.79
CA GLN A 142 -1.52 9.89 -5.38
C GLN A 142 -2.77 10.49 -4.74
N SER A 143 -3.09 9.97 -3.57
CA SER A 143 -4.09 10.55 -2.69
C SER A 143 -3.64 10.43 -1.24
N ASN A 144 -4.11 11.35 -0.38
CA ASN A 144 -3.85 11.26 1.05
C ASN A 144 -4.40 9.94 1.64
N ALA A 145 -5.48 9.40 1.07
CA ALA A 145 -6.02 8.11 1.46
C ALA A 145 -5.06 6.96 1.15
N LEU A 146 -4.44 6.95 -0.05
CA LEU A 146 -3.42 5.95 -0.39
C LEU A 146 -2.20 6.02 0.52
N ASP A 147 -1.72 7.22 0.83
CA ASP A 147 -0.62 7.42 1.76
C ASP A 147 -0.97 6.90 3.16
N HIS A 148 -2.19 7.21 3.67
CA HIS A 148 -2.69 6.66 4.92
C HIS A 148 -2.71 5.14 4.95
N CYS A 149 -3.29 4.55 3.92
CA CYS A 149 -3.47 3.11 3.85
C CYS A 149 -2.13 2.39 3.64
N GLY A 150 -1.20 2.99 2.88
CA GLY A 150 0.16 2.49 2.76
C GLY A 150 0.89 2.44 4.10
N VAL A 151 0.86 3.54 4.86
CA VAL A 151 1.48 3.61 6.19
C VAL A 151 0.81 2.65 7.16
N LEU A 152 -0.54 2.61 7.21
CA LEU A 152 -1.28 1.66 8.04
C LEU A 152 -0.91 0.21 7.74
N ARG A 153 -0.79 -0.14 6.47
CA ARG A 153 -0.39 -1.48 6.05
C ARG A 153 1.01 -1.83 6.54
N ALA A 154 1.99 -0.97 6.28
CA ALA A 154 3.38 -1.23 6.71
C ALA A 154 3.50 -1.33 8.23
N LEU A 155 2.83 -0.45 8.98
CA LEU A 155 2.80 -0.53 10.45
C LEU A 155 2.00 -1.74 10.95
N GLY A 156 0.97 -2.18 10.22
CA GLY A 156 0.23 -3.40 10.55
C GLY A 156 1.07 -4.67 10.42
N GLU A 157 1.88 -4.73 9.37
CA GLU A 157 2.71 -5.90 9.06
C GLU A 157 4.05 -5.92 9.81
N LEU A 158 4.65 -4.74 10.08
CA LEU A 158 6.04 -4.66 10.53
C LEU A 158 6.23 -4.03 11.93
N ASP A 159 5.27 -3.24 12.43
CA ASP A 159 5.42 -2.57 13.73
C ASP A 159 4.87 -3.42 14.87
N HIS A 160 5.78 -3.98 15.66
CA HIS A 160 5.47 -4.83 16.81
C HIS A 160 5.75 -4.14 18.15
N ALA A 161 5.95 -2.83 18.18
CA ALA A 161 6.14 -2.07 19.42
C ALA A 161 4.87 -2.11 20.30
N SER A 162 5.05 -1.95 21.60
CA SER A 162 3.94 -2.06 22.58
C SER A 162 2.80 -1.06 22.36
N ASP A 163 3.09 0.09 21.75
CA ASP A 163 2.12 1.16 21.44
C ASP A 163 1.66 1.16 19.98
N ALA A 164 2.05 0.16 19.18
CA ALA A 164 1.72 0.04 17.75
C ALA A 164 0.20 0.09 17.51
N GLY A 165 -0.60 -0.59 18.33
CA GLY A 165 -2.06 -0.58 18.22
C GLY A 165 -2.65 0.83 18.36
N ASN A 166 -2.16 1.62 19.32
CA ASN A 166 -2.64 3.00 19.51
C ASN A 166 -2.29 3.90 18.31
N ARG A 167 -1.11 3.71 17.71
CA ARG A 167 -0.73 4.44 16.49
C ARG A 167 -1.64 4.10 15.33
N ARG A 168 -1.89 2.80 15.10
CA ARG A 168 -2.80 2.36 14.04
C ARG A 168 -4.21 2.88 14.23
N LEU A 169 -4.74 2.84 15.46
CA LEU A 169 -6.06 3.44 15.77
C LEU A 169 -6.12 4.94 15.50
N ALA A 170 -5.07 5.69 15.84
CA ALA A 170 -5.01 7.12 15.55
C ALA A 170 -5.00 7.39 14.03
N LEU A 171 -4.27 6.60 13.25
CA LEU A 171 -4.28 6.67 11.79
C LEU A 171 -5.63 6.24 11.19
N MET A 172 -6.26 5.19 11.69
CA MET A 172 -7.61 4.78 11.24
C MET A 172 -8.64 5.88 11.46
N ARG A 173 -8.59 6.59 12.60
CA ARG A 173 -9.44 7.75 12.85
C ARG A 173 -9.16 8.88 11.84
N GLY A 174 -7.87 9.16 11.56
CA GLY A 174 -7.49 10.15 10.54
C GLY A 174 -7.98 9.78 9.15
N LEU A 175 -7.95 8.51 8.81
CA LEU A 175 -8.51 8.00 7.55
C LEU A 175 -10.03 8.20 7.53
N ALA A 176 -10.74 7.88 8.60
CA ALA A 176 -12.19 8.11 8.71
C ALA A 176 -12.55 9.59 8.56
N ASP A 177 -11.76 10.49 9.14
CA ASP A 177 -11.97 11.95 9.00
C ASP A 177 -11.78 12.40 7.55
N LEU A 178 -10.81 11.84 6.82
CA LEU A 178 -10.63 12.13 5.38
C LEU A 178 -11.86 11.71 4.56
N TYR A 179 -12.42 10.54 4.87
CA TYR A 179 -13.63 10.05 4.20
C TYR A 179 -14.87 10.87 4.55
N ALA A 180 -15.04 11.23 5.83
CA ALA A 180 -16.17 12.01 6.29
C ALA A 180 -16.17 13.46 5.79
N GLY A 181 -14.98 14.02 5.56
CA GLY A 181 -14.81 15.40 5.09
C GLY A 181 -15.25 15.65 3.64
N GLY A 182 -15.53 14.61 2.86
CA GLY A 182 -16.07 14.71 1.50
C GLY A 182 -15.21 15.47 0.49
N THR A 183 -14.01 15.89 0.88
CA THR A 183 -13.17 16.81 0.11
C THR A 183 -12.30 16.11 -0.95
N GLN A 184 -12.24 14.80 -0.93
CA GLN A 184 -11.51 14.01 -1.93
C GLN A 184 -12.43 13.01 -2.59
N ALA A 185 -12.59 13.12 -3.90
CA ALA A 185 -13.19 12.05 -4.69
C ALA A 185 -12.28 10.82 -4.54
N LEU A 186 -12.79 9.79 -3.87
CA LEU A 186 -12.09 8.53 -3.72
C LEU A 186 -12.14 7.82 -5.05
N ASP A 187 -10.97 7.64 -5.65
CA ASP A 187 -10.87 6.75 -6.78
C ASP A 187 -11.02 5.28 -6.33
N THR A 188 -11.42 4.43 -7.26
CA THR A 188 -11.65 2.99 -7.01
C THR A 188 -10.40 2.30 -6.47
N GLN A 189 -9.22 2.73 -6.90
CA GLN A 189 -7.94 2.15 -6.49
C GLN A 189 -7.63 2.47 -5.03
N SER A 190 -7.75 3.73 -4.62
CA SER A 190 -7.55 4.16 -3.22
C SER A 190 -8.52 3.45 -2.29
N SER A 191 -9.80 3.36 -2.70
CA SER A 191 -10.85 2.69 -1.92
C SER A 191 -10.55 1.20 -1.72
N ALA A 192 -10.16 0.49 -2.79
CA ALA A 192 -9.82 -0.93 -2.72
C ALA A 192 -8.59 -1.20 -1.84
N GLN A 193 -7.52 -0.41 -1.98
CA GLN A 193 -6.31 -0.53 -1.17
C GLN A 193 -6.60 -0.27 0.31
N CYS A 194 -7.36 0.77 0.61
CA CYS A 194 -7.72 1.11 1.98
C CYS A 194 -8.61 0.04 2.61
N LEU A 195 -9.57 -0.49 1.87
CA LEU A 195 -10.43 -1.57 2.36
C LEU A 195 -9.61 -2.81 2.71
N MET A 196 -8.75 -3.28 1.80
CA MET A 196 -7.88 -4.43 2.05
C MET A 196 -6.97 -4.21 3.26
N THR A 197 -6.42 -2.99 3.40
CA THR A 197 -5.55 -2.64 4.52
C THR A 197 -6.32 -2.68 5.85
N VAL A 198 -7.45 -1.97 5.94
CA VAL A 198 -8.23 -1.89 7.18
C VAL A 198 -8.74 -3.26 7.62
N LEU A 199 -9.27 -4.05 6.69
CA LEU A 199 -9.76 -5.41 7.00
C LEU A 199 -8.64 -6.38 7.38
N GLY A 200 -7.40 -6.14 6.95
CA GLY A 200 -6.22 -6.94 7.32
C GLY A 200 -5.61 -6.57 8.69
N LEU A 201 -6.05 -5.47 9.33
CA LEU A 201 -5.50 -5.08 10.62
C LEU A 201 -6.08 -5.91 11.78
N PRO A 202 -5.29 -6.25 12.82
CA PRO A 202 -5.78 -6.95 14.00
C PRO A 202 -6.94 -6.22 14.69
N GLU A 203 -6.91 -4.91 14.68
CA GLU A 203 -7.94 -4.05 15.28
C GLU A 203 -9.30 -4.19 14.58
N ALA A 204 -9.33 -4.60 13.31
CA ALA A 204 -10.57 -4.80 12.57
C ALA A 204 -11.32 -6.06 13.02
N SER A 205 -10.65 -7.04 13.61
CA SER A 205 -11.29 -8.25 14.14
C SER A 205 -12.27 -7.98 15.30
N GLY A 206 -12.17 -6.81 15.93
CA GLY A 206 -13.11 -6.34 16.96
C GLY A 206 -14.35 -5.61 16.43
N LEU A 207 -14.44 -5.37 15.12
CA LEU A 207 -15.62 -4.77 14.48
C LEU A 207 -16.71 -5.84 14.36
N GLN A 208 -17.53 -5.96 15.41
CA GLN A 208 -18.66 -6.93 15.46
C GLN A 208 -19.88 -6.49 14.62
N ALA A 209 -19.85 -5.32 14.01
CA ALA A 209 -20.94 -4.86 13.16
C ALA A 209 -20.68 -5.19 11.69
N PRO A 210 -21.70 -5.65 10.95
CA PRO A 210 -21.55 -5.85 9.51
C PRO A 210 -21.16 -4.52 8.85
N LEU A 211 -20.07 -4.53 8.08
CA LEU A 211 -19.64 -3.36 7.32
C LEU A 211 -20.61 -3.17 6.15
N GLY A 212 -21.51 -2.20 6.29
CA GLY A 212 -22.40 -1.80 5.21
C GLY A 212 -21.66 -0.88 4.24
N ILE A 213 -21.35 -1.36 3.04
CA ILE A 213 -20.81 -0.52 1.96
C ILE A 213 -21.99 -0.09 1.09
N ALA A 214 -22.29 1.21 1.07
CA ALA A 214 -23.23 1.78 0.12
C ALA A 214 -22.48 2.15 -1.17
N LEU A 215 -22.72 1.40 -2.23
CA LEU A 215 -22.28 1.77 -3.56
C LEU A 215 -23.40 2.58 -4.22
N GLY A 216 -23.21 3.88 -4.35
CA GLY A 216 -24.14 4.78 -5.02
C GLY A 216 -23.61 5.21 -6.37
N ALA A 217 -24.39 4.94 -7.44
CA ALA A 217 -24.24 5.58 -8.73
C ALA A 217 -25.59 6.20 -9.09
N GLY A 218 -25.74 7.51 -8.86
CA GLY A 218 -27.02 8.21 -9.08
C GLY A 218 -28.12 7.74 -8.12
N ASP A 219 -29.38 7.61 -8.62
CA ASP A 219 -30.54 7.21 -7.82
C ASP A 219 -30.59 5.73 -7.43
N ALA A 220 -29.62 4.91 -7.83
CA ALA A 220 -29.54 3.51 -7.49
C ALA A 220 -28.46 3.25 -6.45
N ALA A 221 -28.85 3.15 -5.18
CA ALA A 221 -27.96 2.71 -4.10
C ALA A 221 -28.09 1.20 -3.91
N ALA A 222 -27.00 0.46 -4.16
CA ALA A 222 -26.90 -0.94 -3.77
C ALA A 222 -26.19 -1.03 -2.41
N LYS A 223 -26.85 -1.63 -1.42
CA LYS A 223 -26.29 -1.88 -0.10
C LYS A 223 -25.69 -3.28 -0.09
N LEU A 224 -24.38 -3.37 0.03
CA LEU A 224 -23.68 -4.64 0.20
C LEU A 224 -23.43 -4.84 1.70
N GLU A 225 -24.04 -5.84 2.30
CA GLU A 225 -23.73 -6.28 3.67
C GLU A 225 -22.72 -7.42 3.57
N LEU A 226 -21.50 -7.16 4.03
CA LEU A 226 -20.49 -8.21 4.19
C LEU A 226 -20.74 -8.90 5.52
N GLY A 227 -21.48 -10.00 5.49
CA GLY A 227 -21.63 -10.88 6.65
C GLY A 227 -20.35 -11.68 6.88
N HIS A 228 -19.99 -11.85 8.15
CA HIS A 228 -18.95 -12.83 8.49
C HIS A 228 -19.44 -14.22 8.07
N GLY A 229 -18.79 -14.82 7.09
CA GLY A 229 -18.99 -16.24 6.76
C GLY A 229 -18.56 -17.07 7.96
N GLN A 230 -19.51 -17.93 8.42
CA GLN A 230 -19.23 -19.00 9.37
C GLN A 230 -18.37 -20.08 8.70
#